data_835419008107006b8c98ede8e6530b6b
#
_entry.id   835419008107006b8c98ede8e6530b6b
#
_cell.length_a   1.000
_cell.length_b   1.000
_cell.length_c   1.000
_cell.angle_alpha   90.00
_cell.angle_beta   90.00
_cell.angle_gamma   90.00
#
_symmetry.space_group_name_H-M   'P 1'
#
loop_
_entity.id
_entity.type
_entity.pdbx_description
1 polymer ?
#
loop_
_entity_poly.entity_id
_entity_poly.type
_entity_poly.pdbx_seq_one_letter_code
_entity_poly.pdbx_strand_id
1 'polypeptide(L)'
;TIFALSIPLSKIDEITNALLLVQFGKIIYTVQKKILPNYGVFDEKRYFSSTQIKTKYFNYRNKKIEFLICEDMWTNDFTKKKKEKLDLIVVINASPFEIGKFKLRQSHASKRAKYFKSSLVYVNLVGSQDDLIFDGGSFVMDKLGKIVIQEKFFEESETHFILDSKTKKKQIKKINKFENLYRALMLGLKNYMTKNGFRFAHLGLSGGIDSALTLAILADTIESENIHSFYLPSKFSSKESKKDAESLSKNVGIK
;
A
#
# COMPACT_ATOMS: atom_id res chain seq x y z
N THR A 1 6.66 -12.07 22.10
CA THR A 1 6.23 -11.50 20.80
C THR A 1 7.27 -11.84 19.75
N ILE A 2 6.85 -12.14 18.52
CA ILE A 2 7.67 -12.27 17.33
C ILE A 2 7.29 -11.13 16.40
N PHE A 3 8.29 -10.40 15.90
CA PHE A 3 8.11 -9.35 14.90
C PHE A 3 8.51 -9.91 13.53
N ALA A 4 7.72 -9.59 12.50
CA ALA A 4 8.02 -9.88 11.10
C ALA A 4 8.38 -8.56 10.40
N LEU A 5 9.62 -8.44 9.94
CA LEU A 5 10.18 -7.22 9.36
C LEU A 5 10.72 -7.52 7.95
N SER A 6 10.36 -6.71 6.97
CA SER A 6 10.92 -6.83 5.61
C SER A 6 12.04 -5.81 5.44
N ILE A 7 13.22 -6.30 5.00
CA ILE A 7 14.42 -5.49 4.81
C ILE A 7 15.24 -5.96 3.60
N PRO A 8 16.07 -5.09 2.99
CA PRO A 8 17.20 -5.52 2.20
C PRO A 8 18.21 -6.23 3.09
N LEU A 9 18.59 -7.45 2.75
CA LEU A 9 19.58 -8.23 3.50
C LEU A 9 20.81 -8.44 2.64
N SER A 10 21.93 -7.83 3.04
CA SER A 10 23.21 -7.99 2.35
C SER A 10 23.96 -9.21 2.88
N LYS A 11 24.55 -9.98 1.96
CA LYS A 11 25.53 -11.03 2.22
C LYS A 11 26.66 -10.85 1.21
N ILE A 12 27.88 -10.78 1.66
CA ILE A 12 29.16 -10.55 0.95
C ILE A 12 29.01 -9.92 -0.45
N ASP A 13 28.43 -10.57 -1.43
CA ASP A 13 28.27 -10.08 -2.82
C ASP A 13 26.83 -10.04 -3.32
N GLU A 14 25.84 -10.26 -2.46
CA GLU A 14 24.44 -10.33 -2.84
C GLU A 14 23.54 -9.53 -1.89
N ILE A 15 22.58 -8.82 -2.46
CA ILE A 15 21.51 -8.19 -1.69
C ILE A 15 20.22 -8.97 -2.00
N THR A 16 19.50 -9.39 -0.98
CA THR A 16 18.22 -10.07 -1.13
C THR A 16 17.10 -9.26 -0.47
N ASN A 17 15.92 -9.25 -1.06
CA ASN A 17 14.71 -8.77 -0.40
C ASN A 17 14.26 -9.85 0.58
N ALA A 18 14.32 -9.57 1.88
CA ALA A 18 14.12 -10.56 2.92
C ALA A 18 13.07 -10.14 3.95
N LEU A 19 12.43 -11.14 4.55
CA LEU A 19 11.60 -11.01 5.73
C LEU A 19 12.29 -11.73 6.88
N LEU A 20 12.47 -11.02 7.97
CA LEU A 20 13.07 -11.53 9.19
C LEU A 20 12.01 -11.72 10.26
N LEU A 21 12.00 -12.86 10.93
CA LEU A 21 11.30 -13.04 12.19
C LEU A 21 12.27 -12.78 13.33
N VAL A 22 11.94 -11.81 14.16
CA VAL A 22 12.78 -11.36 15.28
C VAL A 22 12.07 -11.63 16.60
N GLN A 23 12.76 -12.24 17.54
CA GLN A 23 12.29 -12.48 18.89
C GLN A 23 13.42 -12.22 19.88
N PHE A 24 13.15 -11.47 20.95
CA PHE A 24 14.14 -11.11 21.98
C PHE A 24 15.45 -10.52 21.39
N GLY A 25 15.32 -9.65 20.37
CA GLY A 25 16.47 -9.04 19.69
C GLY A 25 17.26 -9.97 18.78
N LYS A 26 16.83 -11.22 18.58
CA LYS A 26 17.52 -12.20 17.73
C LYS A 26 16.69 -12.57 16.51
N ILE A 27 17.34 -12.74 15.37
CA ILE A 27 16.73 -13.29 14.16
C ILE A 27 16.55 -14.79 14.35
N ILE A 28 15.31 -15.25 14.38
CA ILE A 28 14.96 -16.67 14.57
C ILE A 28 14.60 -17.37 13.26
N TYR A 29 14.24 -16.62 12.22
CA TYR A 29 13.90 -17.15 10.91
C TYR A 29 14.05 -16.09 9.84
N THR A 30 14.42 -16.50 8.62
CA THR A 30 14.59 -15.64 7.45
C THR A 30 13.89 -16.23 6.25
N VAL A 31 13.11 -15.42 5.57
CA VAL A 31 12.50 -15.73 4.26
C VAL A 31 13.10 -14.78 3.24
N GLN A 32 13.51 -15.28 2.08
CA GLN A 32 13.99 -14.44 0.98
C GLN A 32 12.94 -14.44 -0.13
N LYS A 33 12.74 -13.29 -0.74
CA LYS A 33 11.84 -13.12 -1.88
C LYS A 33 12.33 -13.94 -3.06
N LYS A 34 11.40 -14.66 -3.70
CA LYS A 34 11.72 -15.56 -4.82
C LYS A 34 11.49 -14.92 -6.16
N ILE A 35 10.44 -14.11 -6.25
CA ILE A 35 10.00 -13.50 -7.50
C ILE A 35 10.26 -12.01 -7.42
N LEU A 36 11.19 -11.58 -8.24
CA LEU A 36 11.58 -10.18 -8.36
C LEU A 36 10.86 -9.59 -9.58
N PRO A 37 9.83 -8.76 -9.38
CA PRO A 37 9.17 -8.09 -10.49
C PRO A 37 10.13 -7.13 -11.19
N ASN A 38 10.07 -7.10 -12.52
CA ASN A 38 10.87 -6.23 -13.37
C ASN A 38 10.01 -5.73 -14.53
N TYR A 39 8.88 -5.11 -14.20
CA TYR A 39 7.88 -4.58 -15.12
C TYR A 39 7.19 -3.36 -14.48
N GLY A 40 6.68 -2.45 -15.33
CA GLY A 40 6.02 -1.23 -14.89
C GLY A 40 6.94 -0.39 -14.03
N VAL A 41 6.55 -0.17 -12.78
CA VAL A 41 7.31 0.63 -11.80
C VAL A 41 8.37 -0.18 -11.03
N PHE A 42 8.50 -1.47 -11.32
CA PHE A 42 9.40 -2.36 -10.58
C PHE A 42 10.68 -2.64 -11.37
N ASP A 43 11.82 -2.50 -10.70
CA ASP A 43 13.16 -2.84 -11.21
C ASP A 43 13.96 -3.63 -10.15
N GLU A 44 13.31 -4.62 -9.53
CA GLU A 44 13.92 -5.34 -8.41
C GLU A 44 15.12 -6.20 -8.83
N LYS A 45 15.13 -6.72 -10.06
CA LYS A 45 16.25 -7.55 -10.55
C LYS A 45 17.56 -6.79 -10.66
N ARG A 46 17.50 -5.47 -10.73
CA ARG A 46 18.68 -4.60 -10.78
C ARG A 46 19.44 -4.59 -9.45
N TYR A 47 18.72 -4.73 -8.34
CA TYR A 47 19.29 -4.53 -7.01
C TYR A 47 19.32 -5.80 -6.18
N PHE A 48 18.43 -6.74 -6.45
CA PHE A 48 18.25 -7.93 -5.62
C PHE A 48 18.51 -9.21 -6.39
N SER A 49 19.16 -10.15 -5.70
CA SER A 49 19.30 -11.52 -6.16
C SER A 49 18.09 -12.36 -5.75
N SER A 50 17.55 -13.14 -6.67
CA SER A 50 16.49 -14.10 -6.34
C SER A 50 17.09 -15.37 -5.74
N THR A 51 16.37 -15.94 -4.78
CA THR A 51 16.78 -17.22 -4.21
C THR A 51 15.93 -18.36 -4.76
N GLN A 52 16.58 -19.50 -5.06
CA GLN A 52 15.92 -20.76 -5.40
C GLN A 52 15.69 -21.66 -4.18
N ILE A 53 15.89 -21.15 -2.98
CA ILE A 53 15.72 -21.93 -1.75
C ILE A 53 14.28 -22.45 -1.67
N LYS A 54 14.14 -23.75 -1.46
CA LYS A 54 12.83 -24.39 -1.25
C LYS A 54 12.08 -23.68 -0.14
N THR A 55 10.78 -23.47 -0.34
CA THR A 55 9.91 -22.88 0.69
C THR A 55 10.05 -23.71 1.96
N LYS A 56 10.58 -23.09 3.00
CA LYS A 56 10.53 -23.65 4.36
C LYS A 56 9.35 -23.00 5.06
N TYR A 57 8.66 -23.79 5.87
CA TYR A 57 7.58 -23.29 6.69
C TYR A 57 8.11 -22.99 8.09
N PHE A 58 7.59 -21.96 8.71
CA PHE A 58 7.89 -21.63 10.09
C PHE A 58 6.89 -22.37 11.00
N ASN A 59 7.40 -23.15 11.95
CA ASN A 59 6.56 -23.85 12.91
C ASN A 59 6.60 -23.10 14.24
N TYR A 60 5.44 -22.68 14.72
CA TYR A 60 5.30 -21.97 15.97
C TYR A 60 4.06 -22.44 16.75
N ARG A 61 4.22 -22.89 17.97
CA ARG A 61 3.12 -23.39 18.82
C ARG A 61 2.22 -24.41 18.10
N ASN A 62 2.81 -25.41 17.48
CA ASN A 62 2.14 -26.44 16.68
C ASN A 62 1.35 -25.90 15.47
N LYS A 63 1.62 -24.68 15.02
CA LYS A 63 1.05 -24.08 13.81
C LYS A 63 2.12 -24.00 12.72
N LYS A 64 1.74 -24.39 11.51
CA LYS A 64 2.58 -24.30 10.31
C LYS A 64 2.23 -23.02 9.54
N ILE A 65 3.19 -22.10 9.45
CA ILE A 65 3.02 -20.76 8.89
C ILE A 65 3.87 -20.61 7.63
N GLU A 66 3.26 -20.14 6.55
CA GLU A 66 3.96 -19.69 5.36
C GLU A 66 4.08 -18.18 5.36
N PHE A 67 5.29 -17.67 5.12
CA PHE A 67 5.55 -16.25 4.89
C PHE A 67 5.87 -16.00 3.42
N LEU A 68 5.27 -14.96 2.84
CA LEU A 68 5.44 -14.54 1.46
C LEU A 68 5.76 -13.05 1.39
N ILE A 69 6.54 -12.66 0.40
CA ILE A 69 6.87 -11.25 0.16
C ILE A 69 6.26 -10.85 -1.18
N CYS A 70 5.23 -10.01 -1.11
CA CYS A 70 4.58 -9.32 -2.22
C CYS A 70 4.31 -10.24 -3.44
N GLU A 71 5.13 -10.16 -4.50
CA GLU A 71 4.96 -10.88 -5.77
C GLU A 71 4.92 -12.40 -5.61
N ASP A 72 5.51 -12.96 -4.56
CA ASP A 72 5.46 -14.40 -4.27
C ASP A 72 4.02 -14.91 -4.08
N MET A 73 3.09 -14.05 -3.71
CA MET A 73 1.67 -14.41 -3.60
C MET A 73 0.99 -14.54 -4.97
N TRP A 74 1.46 -13.82 -5.99
CA TRP A 74 0.76 -13.67 -7.28
C TRP A 74 0.88 -14.88 -8.20
N THR A 75 1.85 -15.76 -7.96
CA THR A 75 2.04 -16.97 -8.76
C THR A 75 1.06 -18.07 -8.40
N ASN A 76 0.78 -18.93 -9.38
CA ASN A 76 -0.01 -20.14 -9.17
C ASN A 76 0.88 -21.39 -8.97
N ASP A 77 2.20 -21.26 -8.81
CA ASP A 77 3.12 -22.38 -8.68
C ASP A 77 2.86 -23.27 -7.45
N PHE A 78 2.16 -22.74 -6.47
CA PHE A 78 1.73 -23.52 -5.32
C PHE A 78 0.80 -24.68 -5.71
N THR A 79 0.06 -24.59 -6.81
CA THR A 79 -0.85 -25.66 -7.27
C THR A 79 -0.11 -26.87 -7.84
N LYS A 80 1.14 -26.68 -8.27
CA LYS A 80 2.00 -27.73 -8.83
C LYS A 80 2.74 -28.55 -7.76
N LYS A 81 2.72 -28.09 -6.51
CA LYS A 81 3.42 -28.74 -5.39
C LYS A 81 2.48 -29.66 -4.63
N LYS A 82 3.05 -30.69 -3.96
CA LYS A 82 2.29 -31.51 -3.01
C LYS A 82 1.60 -30.61 -2.01
N LYS A 83 0.29 -30.75 -1.89
CA LYS A 83 -0.52 -29.94 -0.98
C LYS A 83 -0.12 -30.23 0.46
N GLU A 84 0.41 -29.22 1.12
CA GLU A 84 0.71 -29.29 2.54
C GLU A 84 -0.40 -28.59 3.35
N LYS A 85 -0.61 -29.08 4.57
CA LYS A 85 -1.54 -28.41 5.49
C LYS A 85 -0.85 -27.20 6.08
N LEU A 86 -1.40 -26.03 5.85
CA LEU A 86 -0.98 -24.77 6.46
C LEU A 86 -2.05 -24.28 7.44
N ASP A 87 -1.64 -23.70 8.55
CA ASP A 87 -2.56 -23.05 9.50
C ASP A 87 -2.73 -21.57 9.19
N LEU A 88 -1.65 -20.91 8.75
CA LEU A 88 -1.64 -19.49 8.44
C LEU A 88 -0.72 -19.18 7.27
N ILE A 89 -1.14 -18.23 6.42
CA ILE A 89 -0.31 -17.60 5.40
C ILE A 89 -0.21 -16.12 5.75
N VAL A 90 1.00 -15.59 5.79
CA VAL A 90 1.26 -14.17 6.02
C VAL A 90 1.97 -13.59 4.80
N VAL A 91 1.41 -12.53 4.24
CA VAL A 91 1.95 -11.84 3.06
C VAL A 91 2.28 -10.41 3.46
N ILE A 92 3.56 -10.03 3.35
CA ILE A 92 4.02 -8.66 3.62
C ILE A 92 4.28 -7.96 2.29
N ASN A 93 3.76 -6.73 2.14
CA ASN A 93 3.73 -6.03 0.88
C ASN A 93 4.08 -4.55 1.02
N ALA A 94 4.77 -4.05 0.00
CA ALA A 94 4.78 -2.66 -0.42
C ALA A 94 4.19 -2.62 -1.85
N SER A 95 2.90 -2.95 -1.96
CA SER A 95 2.20 -3.02 -3.25
C SER A 95 1.61 -1.65 -3.58
N PRO A 96 2.06 -0.99 -4.68
CA PRO A 96 1.60 0.34 -5.04
C PRO A 96 0.10 0.39 -5.35
N PHE A 97 -0.50 1.54 -5.09
CA PHE A 97 -1.86 1.85 -5.48
C PHE A 97 -2.01 1.87 -7.00
N GLU A 98 -3.08 1.24 -7.46
CA GLU A 98 -3.55 1.27 -8.83
C GLU A 98 -5.06 1.07 -8.82
N ILE A 99 -5.77 1.75 -9.71
CA ILE A 99 -7.22 1.62 -9.81
C ILE A 99 -7.60 0.17 -10.08
N GLY A 100 -8.38 -0.43 -9.16
CA GLY A 100 -8.82 -1.83 -9.28
C GLY A 100 -7.87 -2.88 -8.70
N LYS A 101 -6.63 -2.53 -8.37
CA LYS A 101 -5.61 -3.48 -7.88
C LYS A 101 -6.01 -4.18 -6.58
N PHE A 102 -6.77 -3.51 -5.72
CA PHE A 102 -7.28 -4.14 -4.50
C PHE A 102 -8.11 -5.40 -4.78
N LYS A 103 -8.97 -5.38 -5.81
CA LYS A 103 -9.73 -6.58 -6.21
C LYS A 103 -8.81 -7.71 -6.70
N LEU A 104 -7.72 -7.38 -7.38
CA LEU A 104 -6.72 -8.36 -7.81
C LEU A 104 -6.00 -8.98 -6.61
N ARG A 105 -5.56 -8.15 -5.64
CA ARG A 105 -4.96 -8.61 -4.38
C ARG A 105 -5.89 -9.59 -3.66
N GLN A 106 -7.17 -9.24 -3.53
CA GLN A 106 -8.20 -10.11 -2.93
C GLN A 106 -8.35 -11.42 -3.68
N SER A 107 -8.39 -11.39 -5.02
CA SER A 107 -8.55 -12.58 -5.86
C SER A 107 -7.40 -13.57 -5.65
N HIS A 108 -6.14 -13.09 -5.72
CA HIS A 108 -4.96 -13.92 -5.52
C HIS A 108 -4.89 -14.49 -4.09
N ALA A 109 -5.12 -13.67 -3.08
CA ALA A 109 -5.16 -14.12 -1.70
C ALA A 109 -6.26 -15.16 -1.46
N SER A 110 -7.48 -14.94 -2.01
CA SER A 110 -8.60 -15.87 -1.88
C SER A 110 -8.30 -17.24 -2.52
N LYS A 111 -7.70 -17.26 -3.73
CA LYS A 111 -7.29 -18.51 -4.38
C LYS A 111 -6.34 -19.31 -3.49
N ARG A 112 -5.34 -18.65 -2.90
CA ARG A 112 -4.34 -19.29 -2.05
C ARG A 112 -4.95 -19.78 -0.73
N ALA A 113 -5.74 -18.95 -0.04
CA ALA A 113 -6.43 -19.31 1.19
C ALA A 113 -7.33 -20.55 1.01
N LYS A 114 -8.12 -20.58 -0.08
CA LYS A 114 -8.97 -21.74 -0.43
C LYS A 114 -8.17 -22.99 -0.73
N TYR A 115 -7.09 -22.85 -1.52
CA TYR A 115 -6.27 -24.01 -1.91
C TYR A 115 -5.68 -24.71 -0.69
N PHE A 116 -5.06 -23.95 0.22
CA PHE A 116 -4.46 -24.50 1.43
C PHE A 116 -5.45 -24.74 2.57
N LYS A 117 -6.70 -24.28 2.43
CA LYS A 117 -7.71 -24.25 3.51
C LYS A 117 -7.16 -23.57 4.77
N SER A 118 -6.46 -22.46 4.58
CA SER A 118 -5.73 -21.72 5.60
C SER A 118 -6.23 -20.29 5.70
N SER A 119 -6.19 -19.71 6.90
CA SER A 119 -6.36 -18.25 7.05
C SER A 119 -5.20 -17.53 6.38
N LEU A 120 -5.45 -16.33 5.83
CA LEU A 120 -4.43 -15.50 5.19
C LEU A 120 -4.48 -14.08 5.73
N VAL A 121 -3.33 -13.58 6.15
CA VAL A 121 -3.11 -12.18 6.55
C VAL A 121 -2.34 -11.49 5.45
N TYR A 122 -2.90 -10.43 4.89
CA TYR A 122 -2.29 -9.56 3.90
C TYR A 122 -1.99 -8.21 4.53
N VAL A 123 -0.73 -7.88 4.68
CA VAL A 123 -0.27 -6.59 5.23
C VAL A 123 0.30 -5.76 4.09
N ASN A 124 -0.18 -4.53 3.92
CA ASN A 124 0.30 -3.61 2.91
C ASN A 124 0.74 -2.28 3.53
N LEU A 125 1.79 -1.70 2.96
CA LEU A 125 2.33 -0.40 3.35
C LEU A 125 1.29 0.71 3.15
N VAL A 126 1.34 1.74 3.98
CA VAL A 126 0.65 3.02 3.80
C VAL A 126 1.69 4.12 3.62
N GLY A 127 1.46 5.02 2.69
CA GLY A 127 2.33 6.17 2.46
C GLY A 127 2.63 6.41 0.99
N SER A 128 3.64 7.23 0.72
CA SER A 128 4.16 7.40 -0.64
C SER A 128 5.67 7.51 -0.63
N GLN A 129 6.30 7.12 -1.72
CA GLN A 129 7.73 7.26 -1.96
C GLN A 129 7.93 7.55 -3.44
N ASP A 130 8.63 8.64 -3.75
CA ASP A 130 8.77 9.13 -5.12
C ASP A 130 7.38 9.19 -5.82
N ASP A 131 7.23 8.56 -6.96
CA ASP A 131 5.98 8.51 -7.74
C ASP A 131 5.02 7.40 -7.27
N LEU A 132 5.35 6.65 -6.22
CA LEU A 132 4.55 5.53 -5.75
C LEU A 132 3.72 5.91 -4.52
N ILE A 133 2.45 5.52 -4.56
CA ILE A 133 1.52 5.64 -3.44
C ILE A 133 1.14 4.24 -2.97
N PHE A 134 1.15 4.02 -1.67
CA PHE A 134 0.78 2.76 -1.03
C PHE A 134 -0.50 2.96 -0.23
N ASP A 135 -1.54 2.26 -0.63
CA ASP A 135 -2.91 2.48 -0.17
C ASP A 135 -3.29 1.71 1.11
N GLY A 136 -2.39 0.92 1.68
CA GLY A 136 -2.73 0.08 2.83
C GLY A 136 -3.83 -0.93 2.49
N GLY A 137 -4.99 -0.79 3.13
CA GLY A 137 -6.11 -1.70 2.93
C GLY A 137 -5.77 -3.15 3.31
N SER A 138 -4.93 -3.34 4.32
CA SER A 138 -4.56 -4.65 4.85
C SER A 138 -5.80 -5.45 5.24
N PHE A 139 -5.76 -6.77 5.12
CA PHE A 139 -6.92 -7.60 5.41
C PHE A 139 -6.56 -8.99 5.93
N VAL A 140 -7.53 -9.61 6.58
CA VAL A 140 -7.50 -11.03 6.96
C VAL A 140 -8.59 -11.77 6.20
N MET A 141 -8.24 -12.92 5.65
CA MET A 141 -9.17 -13.87 5.02
C MET A 141 -9.30 -15.14 5.84
N ASP A 142 -10.50 -15.70 5.84
CA ASP A 142 -10.77 -17.03 6.38
C ASP A 142 -10.34 -18.15 5.40
N LYS A 143 -10.47 -19.39 5.85
CA LYS A 143 -10.17 -20.62 5.07
C LYS A 143 -11.02 -20.78 3.81
N LEU A 144 -12.13 -20.03 3.71
CA LEU A 144 -13.01 -20.00 2.55
C LEU A 144 -12.64 -18.86 1.58
N GLY A 145 -11.56 -18.12 1.86
CA GLY A 145 -11.09 -16.99 1.07
C GLY A 145 -12.02 -15.78 1.13
N LYS A 146 -12.78 -15.62 2.21
CA LYS A 146 -13.62 -14.46 2.46
C LYS A 146 -12.89 -13.52 3.41
N ILE A 147 -12.94 -12.21 3.13
CA ILE A 147 -12.41 -11.21 4.04
C ILE A 147 -13.25 -11.19 5.32
N VAL A 148 -12.59 -11.32 6.46
CA VAL A 148 -13.19 -11.23 7.80
C VAL A 148 -12.79 -9.95 8.52
N ILE A 149 -11.61 -9.40 8.22
CA ILE A 149 -11.15 -8.10 8.70
C ILE A 149 -10.57 -7.35 7.49
N GLN A 150 -10.89 -6.06 7.37
CA GLN A 150 -10.25 -5.14 6.44
C GLN A 150 -9.92 -3.85 7.18
N GLU A 151 -8.68 -3.41 7.02
CA GLU A 151 -8.20 -2.16 7.56
C GLU A 151 -8.46 -0.99 6.63
N LYS A 152 -8.25 0.21 7.13
CA LYS A 152 -8.46 1.45 6.40
C LYS A 152 -7.56 1.56 5.19
N PHE A 153 -8.02 2.30 4.19
CA PHE A 153 -7.20 2.75 3.07
C PHE A 153 -6.61 4.11 3.38
N PHE A 154 -5.38 4.33 2.94
CA PHE A 154 -4.64 5.60 3.04
C PHE A 154 -4.41 6.12 4.46
N GLU A 155 -4.62 5.28 5.46
CA GLU A 155 -4.39 5.57 6.87
C GLU A 155 -3.69 4.37 7.54
N GLU A 156 -2.73 4.64 8.40
CA GLU A 156 -2.14 3.62 9.26
C GLU A 156 -3.19 3.08 10.23
N SER A 157 -3.18 1.79 10.44
CA SER A 157 -4.15 1.14 11.32
C SER A 157 -3.57 -0.13 11.92
N GLU A 158 -4.10 -0.49 13.09
CA GLU A 158 -3.72 -1.69 13.82
C GLU A 158 -4.95 -2.56 14.07
N THR A 159 -4.78 -3.87 13.96
CA THR A 159 -5.83 -4.83 14.26
C THR A 159 -5.28 -6.09 14.87
N HIS A 160 -6.11 -6.77 15.65
CA HIS A 160 -5.81 -8.05 16.27
C HIS A 160 -6.68 -9.15 15.66
N PHE A 161 -6.04 -10.27 15.41
CA PHE A 161 -6.67 -11.45 14.86
C PHE A 161 -6.26 -12.69 15.66
N ILE A 162 -7.23 -13.49 16.07
CA ILE A 162 -6.99 -14.76 16.77
C ILE A 162 -7.25 -15.90 15.79
N LEU A 163 -6.20 -16.67 15.50
CA LEU A 163 -6.28 -17.81 14.61
C LEU A 163 -7.25 -18.86 15.17
N ASP A 164 -8.07 -19.44 14.28
CA ASP A 164 -9.10 -20.45 14.61
C ASP A 164 -10.27 -19.97 15.50
N SER A 165 -10.34 -18.68 15.84
CA SER A 165 -11.51 -18.12 16.51
C SER A 165 -12.58 -17.66 15.52
N LYS A 166 -13.83 -17.57 15.98
CA LYS A 166 -14.90 -16.89 15.22
C LYS A 166 -14.65 -15.38 15.27
N THR A 167 -13.94 -14.86 14.28
CA THR A 167 -13.70 -13.43 14.16
C THR A 167 -15.02 -12.73 13.86
N LYS A 168 -15.41 -11.75 14.68
CA LYS A 168 -16.52 -10.85 14.34
C LYS A 168 -16.13 -10.09 13.07
N LYS A 169 -16.94 -10.22 12.02
CA LYS A 169 -16.69 -9.49 10.77
C LYS A 169 -16.69 -8.00 11.03
N LYS A 170 -15.59 -7.35 10.78
CA LYS A 170 -15.54 -5.88 10.75
C LYS A 170 -16.21 -5.41 9.46
N GLN A 171 -17.15 -4.48 9.57
CA GLN A 171 -17.89 -4.01 8.40
C GLN A 171 -16.93 -3.34 7.41
N ILE A 172 -16.90 -3.84 6.17
CA ILE A 172 -16.04 -3.33 5.11
C ILE A 172 -16.75 -2.14 4.47
N LYS A 173 -16.22 -0.93 4.66
CA LYS A 173 -16.70 0.26 3.97
C LYS A 173 -16.26 0.19 2.50
N LYS A 174 -17.22 0.13 1.59
CA LYS A 174 -16.93 0.28 0.16
C LYS A 174 -16.64 1.76 -0.12
N ILE A 175 -15.44 2.04 -0.57
CA ILE A 175 -15.06 3.36 -1.07
C ILE A 175 -15.21 3.34 -2.59
N ASN A 176 -15.76 4.39 -3.17
CA ASN A 176 -15.91 4.46 -4.61
C ASN A 176 -14.56 4.74 -5.30
N LYS A 177 -14.49 4.51 -6.61
CA LYS A 177 -13.27 4.65 -7.40
C LYS A 177 -12.67 6.06 -7.33
N PHE A 178 -13.50 7.09 -7.41
CA PHE A 178 -13.04 8.49 -7.44
C PHE A 178 -12.60 8.95 -6.06
N GLU A 179 -13.30 8.54 -5.00
CA GLU A 179 -12.88 8.80 -3.61
C GLU A 179 -11.51 8.18 -3.33
N ASN A 180 -11.28 6.94 -3.78
CA ASN A 180 -9.97 6.29 -3.64
C ASN A 180 -8.86 7.05 -4.38
N LEU A 181 -9.14 7.50 -5.61
CA LEU A 181 -8.17 8.26 -6.38
C LEU A 181 -7.85 9.60 -5.71
N TYR A 182 -8.87 10.31 -5.25
CA TYR A 182 -8.71 11.59 -4.56
C TYR A 182 -7.87 11.43 -3.28
N ARG A 183 -8.18 10.43 -2.45
CA ARG A 183 -7.40 10.12 -1.23
C ARG A 183 -5.96 9.72 -1.53
N ALA A 184 -5.73 9.00 -2.64
CA ALA A 184 -4.38 8.67 -3.08
C ALA A 184 -3.57 9.93 -3.41
N LEU A 185 -4.17 10.88 -4.16
CA LEU A 185 -3.52 12.15 -4.49
C LEU A 185 -3.21 12.98 -3.25
N MET A 186 -4.14 13.06 -2.30
CA MET A 186 -3.91 13.74 -1.02
C MET A 186 -2.76 13.09 -0.24
N LEU A 187 -2.72 11.76 -0.12
CA LEU A 187 -1.66 11.05 0.59
C LEU A 187 -0.30 11.26 -0.08
N GLY A 188 -0.25 11.20 -1.42
CA GLY A 188 0.95 11.45 -2.20
C GLY A 188 1.50 12.85 -1.93
N LEU A 189 0.66 13.87 -2.06
CA LEU A 189 1.01 15.27 -1.81
C LEU A 189 1.49 15.49 -0.37
N LYS A 190 0.71 15.03 0.62
CA LYS A 190 1.05 15.16 2.04
C LYS A 190 2.41 14.56 2.35
N ASN A 191 2.65 13.34 1.90
CA ASN A 191 3.93 12.65 2.17
C ASN A 191 5.09 13.32 1.45
N TYR A 192 4.89 13.77 0.20
CA TYR A 192 5.91 14.49 -0.55
C TYR A 192 6.34 15.76 0.20
N MET A 193 5.38 16.59 0.61
CA MET A 193 5.67 17.80 1.37
C MET A 193 6.36 17.49 2.71
N THR A 194 5.81 16.56 3.48
CA THR A 194 6.34 16.23 4.82
C THR A 194 7.75 15.65 4.75
N LYS A 195 8.01 14.72 3.83
CA LYS A 195 9.32 14.06 3.71
C LYS A 195 10.42 14.99 3.21
N ASN A 196 10.05 16.00 2.41
CA ASN A 196 10.99 17.00 1.91
C ASN A 196 11.06 18.27 2.77
N GLY A 197 10.30 18.34 3.87
CA GLY A 197 10.28 19.50 4.76
C GLY A 197 9.59 20.74 4.16
N PHE A 198 8.76 20.57 3.13
CA PHE A 198 8.01 21.65 2.52
C PHE A 198 6.81 22.05 3.38
N ARG A 199 6.71 23.32 3.70
CA ARG A 199 5.61 23.88 4.49
C ARG A 199 4.58 24.59 3.64
N PHE A 200 4.99 25.21 2.54
CA PHE A 200 4.16 26.03 1.68
C PHE A 200 3.99 25.40 0.31
N ALA A 201 2.81 25.59 -0.26
CA ALA A 201 2.51 25.25 -1.65
C ALA A 201 2.16 26.50 -2.44
N HIS A 202 2.70 26.63 -3.64
CA HIS A 202 2.44 27.71 -4.58
C HIS A 202 1.73 27.15 -5.82
N LEU A 203 0.62 27.75 -6.21
CA LEU A 203 -0.19 27.32 -7.35
C LEU A 203 -0.53 28.48 -8.27
N GLY A 204 -0.26 28.33 -9.57
CA GLY A 204 -0.84 29.15 -10.61
C GLY A 204 -2.32 28.81 -10.82
N LEU A 205 -3.23 29.74 -10.49
CA LEU A 205 -4.67 29.52 -10.61
C LEU A 205 -5.20 30.20 -11.86
N SER A 206 -5.48 29.41 -12.91
CA SER A 206 -5.87 29.93 -14.23
C SER A 206 -7.38 30.22 -14.38
N GLY A 207 -8.20 29.78 -13.43
CA GLY A 207 -9.67 29.72 -13.58
C GLY A 207 -10.17 28.48 -14.34
N GLY A 208 -9.28 27.62 -14.83
CA GLY A 208 -9.63 26.35 -15.45
C GLY A 208 -9.77 25.21 -14.46
N ILE A 209 -10.45 24.13 -14.89
CA ILE A 209 -10.81 22.98 -14.03
C ILE A 209 -9.59 22.26 -13.44
N ASP A 210 -8.49 22.15 -14.17
CA ASP A 210 -7.28 21.44 -13.70
C ASP A 210 -6.65 22.15 -12.52
N SER A 211 -6.46 23.47 -12.60
CA SER A 211 -5.94 24.27 -11.50
C SER A 211 -6.92 24.34 -10.32
N ALA A 212 -8.23 24.33 -10.59
CA ALA A 212 -9.26 24.28 -9.58
C ALA A 212 -9.23 22.95 -8.80
N LEU A 213 -9.11 21.81 -9.48
CA LEU A 213 -8.98 20.50 -8.85
C LEU A 213 -7.69 20.40 -8.03
N THR A 214 -6.58 20.90 -8.57
CA THR A 214 -5.30 20.94 -7.84
C THR A 214 -5.41 21.75 -6.56
N LEU A 215 -6.09 22.90 -6.61
CA LEU A 215 -6.34 23.71 -5.42
C LEU A 215 -7.22 23.00 -4.39
N ALA A 216 -8.27 22.30 -4.83
CA ALA A 216 -9.12 21.52 -3.94
C ALA A 216 -8.31 20.42 -3.22
N ILE A 217 -7.45 19.68 -3.94
CA ILE A 217 -6.58 18.66 -3.35
C ILE A 217 -5.60 19.27 -2.34
N LEU A 218 -5.01 20.44 -2.66
CA LEU A 218 -4.15 21.18 -1.74
C LEU A 218 -4.89 21.56 -0.46
N ALA A 219 -6.06 22.16 -0.60
CA ALA A 219 -6.87 22.65 0.54
C ALA A 219 -7.35 21.53 1.47
N ASP A 220 -7.63 20.34 0.90
CA ASP A 220 -7.99 19.16 1.69
C ASP A 220 -6.76 18.43 2.29
N THR A 221 -5.55 18.84 1.93
CA THR A 221 -4.30 18.17 2.35
C THR A 221 -3.48 18.95 3.35
N ILE A 222 -3.41 20.29 3.22
CA ILE A 222 -2.62 21.18 4.07
C ILE A 222 -3.47 22.38 4.51
N GLU A 223 -3.03 23.05 5.58
CA GLU A 223 -3.68 24.24 6.09
C GLU A 223 -3.73 25.38 5.06
N SER A 224 -4.87 26.03 4.93
CA SER A 224 -5.11 27.06 3.91
C SER A 224 -4.12 28.24 3.98
N GLU A 225 -3.61 28.57 5.17
CA GLU A 225 -2.59 29.60 5.38
C GLU A 225 -1.23 29.26 4.73
N ASN A 226 -0.99 28.00 4.44
CA ASN A 226 0.22 27.49 3.78
C ASN A 226 0.06 27.36 2.25
N ILE A 227 -1.09 27.79 1.70
CA ILE A 227 -1.37 27.76 0.26
C ILE A 227 -1.37 29.17 -0.30
N HIS A 228 -0.53 29.41 -1.27
CA HIS A 228 -0.46 30.67 -1.99
C HIS A 228 -0.87 30.46 -3.45
N SER A 229 -1.96 31.09 -3.87
CA SER A 229 -2.40 31.05 -5.27
C SER A 229 -2.08 32.35 -6.00
N PHE A 230 -1.68 32.22 -7.25
CA PHE A 230 -1.32 33.34 -8.10
C PHE A 230 -2.12 33.27 -9.40
N TYR A 231 -2.86 34.33 -9.70
CA TYR A 231 -3.42 34.50 -11.03
C TYR A 231 -2.40 35.24 -11.91
N LEU A 232 -1.97 34.58 -12.97
CA LEU A 232 -0.95 35.11 -13.89
C LEU A 232 -1.61 35.48 -15.25
N PRO A 233 -2.16 36.70 -15.38
CA PRO A 233 -2.87 37.08 -16.60
C PRO A 233 -1.93 37.25 -17.79
N SER A 234 -2.39 36.87 -18.96
CA SER A 234 -1.81 37.19 -20.25
C SER A 234 -2.76 38.11 -21.04
N LYS A 235 -2.29 38.61 -22.17
CA LYS A 235 -3.14 39.40 -23.10
C LYS A 235 -4.33 38.60 -23.66
N PHE A 236 -4.32 37.30 -23.52
CA PHE A 236 -5.37 36.40 -23.98
C PHE A 236 -6.28 35.90 -22.85
N SER A 237 -6.01 36.26 -21.60
CA SER A 237 -6.80 35.81 -20.46
C SER A 237 -8.16 36.52 -20.45
N SER A 238 -9.23 35.74 -20.26
CA SER A 238 -10.59 36.30 -20.18
C SER A 238 -10.87 36.90 -18.80
N LYS A 239 -11.85 37.80 -18.74
CA LYS A 239 -12.31 38.39 -17.46
C LYS A 239 -12.99 37.31 -16.60
N GLU A 240 -13.65 36.36 -17.21
CA GLU A 240 -14.32 35.23 -16.55
C GLU A 240 -13.29 34.37 -15.81
N SER A 241 -12.19 34.01 -16.45
CA SER A 241 -11.11 33.22 -15.84
C SER A 241 -10.55 33.89 -14.57
N LYS A 242 -10.39 35.20 -14.58
CA LYS A 242 -9.97 35.94 -13.39
C LYS A 242 -11.00 35.84 -12.29
N LYS A 243 -12.27 36.10 -12.61
CA LYS A 243 -13.39 36.04 -11.65
C LYS A 243 -13.54 34.66 -11.03
N ASP A 244 -13.39 33.60 -11.85
CA ASP A 244 -13.49 32.23 -11.39
C ASP A 244 -12.33 31.87 -10.45
N ALA A 245 -11.10 32.27 -10.78
CA ALA A 245 -9.93 32.08 -9.92
C ALA A 245 -10.10 32.80 -8.57
N GLU A 246 -10.51 34.07 -8.57
CA GLU A 246 -10.74 34.86 -7.35
C GLU A 246 -11.88 34.25 -6.50
N SER A 247 -12.97 33.86 -7.12
CA SER A 247 -14.11 33.22 -6.42
C SER A 247 -13.72 31.91 -5.78
N LEU A 248 -12.95 31.09 -6.49
CA LEU A 248 -12.49 29.80 -5.97
C LEU A 248 -11.53 29.98 -4.79
N SER A 249 -10.53 30.87 -4.90
CA SER A 249 -9.62 31.19 -3.80
C SER A 249 -10.39 31.61 -2.54
N LYS A 250 -11.36 32.48 -2.71
CA LYS A 250 -12.22 32.98 -1.60
C LYS A 250 -13.03 31.83 -0.99
N ASN A 251 -13.64 30.96 -1.82
CA ASN A 251 -14.47 29.85 -1.34
C ASN A 251 -13.66 28.82 -0.57
N VAL A 252 -12.41 28.62 -0.93
CA VAL A 252 -11.47 27.70 -0.26
C VAL A 252 -10.78 28.36 0.95
N GLY A 253 -10.93 29.68 1.13
CA GLY A 253 -10.36 30.42 2.26
C GLY A 253 -8.86 30.64 2.16
N ILE A 254 -8.31 30.72 0.94
CA ILE A 254 -6.89 31.01 0.69
C ILE A 254 -6.70 32.44 0.16
N LYS A 255 -5.49 32.93 0.27
CA LYS A 255 -5.08 34.25 -0.22
C LYS A 255 -4.51 34.20 -1.63
#